data_c9dc8cd702e83091022e5350a2cd353d
#
_entry.id   c9dc8cd702e83091022e5350a2cd353d
#
_cell.length_a   1.000
_cell.length_b   1.000
_cell.length_c   1.000
_cell.angle_alpha   90.00
_cell.angle_beta   90.00
_cell.angle_gamma   90.00
#
_symmetry.space_group_name_H-M   'P 1'
#
loop_
_entity.id
_entity.type
_entity.pdbx_description
1 polymer ?
#
loop_
_entity_poly.entity_id
_entity_poly.type
_entity_poly.pdbx_seq_one_letter_code
_entity_poly.pdbx_strand_id
1 'polypeptide(L)'
;MVNKVILVGNVGQDPEVRTLETGVKVARVRMATTERIFNRQTNETTEHTEWHTVTLWRGLAEVVDKYVRKGTPIYVEGRLRSRDWERDGVKHYAVEVVADDMKLLGRRPEGAPQGGYAQGGYQQSAPSQFSQPGYQQAAPSYQQPSAPTYQQAAPVQPTPQPAAPVMSADDPDDLPF
;
A
#
# COMPACT_ATOMS: atom_id res chain seq x y z
N MET A 1 6.26 -3.38 31.33
CA MET A 1 7.12 -2.86 30.25
C MET A 1 6.38 -3.03 28.93
N VAL A 2 6.42 -2.04 28.02
CA VAL A 2 5.73 -2.11 26.70
C VAL A 2 6.77 -1.90 25.61
N ASN A 3 6.70 -2.73 24.56
CA ASN A 3 7.45 -2.56 23.32
C ASN A 3 6.46 -2.82 22.18
N LYS A 4 5.90 -1.75 21.63
CA LYS A 4 4.87 -1.79 20.59
C LYS A 4 5.15 -0.73 19.55
N VAL A 5 5.06 -1.13 18.29
CA VAL A 5 5.19 -0.28 17.11
C VAL A 5 3.96 -0.46 16.25
N ILE A 6 3.40 0.63 15.76
CA ILE A 6 2.29 0.64 14.80
C ILE A 6 2.73 1.48 13.60
N LEU A 7 2.67 0.90 12.43
CA LEU A 7 3.07 1.55 11.18
C LEU A 7 1.94 1.47 10.17
N VAL A 8 1.69 2.58 9.48
CA VAL A 8 0.84 2.65 8.29
C VAL A 8 1.63 3.29 7.18
N GLY A 9 1.82 2.57 6.08
CA GLY A 9 2.65 3.06 4.99
C GLY A 9 2.58 2.19 3.75
N ASN A 10 3.44 2.49 2.78
CA ASN A 10 3.49 1.79 1.52
C ASN A 10 4.74 0.91 1.42
N VAL A 11 4.60 -0.24 0.80
CA VAL A 11 5.71 -1.16 0.51
C VAL A 11 6.59 -0.55 -0.58
N GLY A 12 7.88 -0.36 -0.29
CA GLY A 12 8.79 0.36 -1.18
C GLY A 12 9.41 -0.51 -2.28
N GLN A 13 9.51 -1.82 -2.02
CA GLN A 13 10.02 -2.82 -2.97
C GLN A 13 9.31 -4.14 -2.76
N ASP A 14 9.40 -5.04 -3.73
CA ASP A 14 8.80 -6.37 -3.59
C ASP A 14 9.40 -7.12 -2.38
N PRO A 15 8.54 -7.79 -1.58
CA PRO A 15 8.97 -8.49 -0.38
C PRO A 15 9.95 -9.63 -0.67
N GLU A 16 10.95 -9.79 0.18
CA GLU A 16 11.78 -10.98 0.19
C GLU A 16 11.13 -12.08 1.02
N VAL A 17 10.73 -13.16 0.39
CA VAL A 17 10.15 -14.32 1.08
C VAL A 17 11.08 -15.51 1.01
N ARG A 18 11.34 -16.13 2.15
CA ARG A 18 12.20 -17.31 2.28
C ARG A 18 11.51 -18.38 3.12
N THR A 19 11.75 -19.63 2.76
CA THR A 19 11.38 -20.77 3.59
C THR A 19 12.64 -21.30 4.27
N LEU A 20 12.61 -21.38 5.60
CA LEU A 20 13.72 -21.94 6.39
C LEU A 20 13.71 -23.46 6.25
N GLU A 21 14.84 -24.11 6.62
CA GLU A 21 14.99 -25.57 6.64
C GLU A 21 13.92 -26.26 7.51
N THR A 22 13.43 -25.55 8.52
CA THR A 22 12.32 -25.99 9.39
C THR A 22 10.94 -25.95 8.73
N GLY A 23 10.83 -25.52 7.46
CA GLY A 23 9.57 -25.34 6.73
C GLY A 23 8.83 -24.04 7.09
N VAL A 24 9.36 -23.22 7.98
CA VAL A 24 8.75 -21.95 8.39
C VAL A 24 9.04 -20.87 7.35
N LYS A 25 7.98 -20.22 6.82
CA LYS A 25 8.11 -19.04 5.96
C LYS A 25 8.42 -17.78 6.76
N VAL A 26 9.31 -16.97 6.23
CA VAL A 26 9.68 -15.65 6.72
C VAL A 26 9.62 -14.67 5.55
N ALA A 27 8.97 -13.55 5.75
CA ALA A 27 8.94 -12.46 4.78
C ALA A 27 9.62 -11.22 5.37
N ARG A 28 10.43 -10.55 4.57
CA ARG A 28 11.05 -9.27 4.89
C ARG A 28 10.46 -8.23 3.96
N VAL A 29 9.82 -7.23 4.56
CA VAL A 29 9.16 -6.13 3.86
C VAL A 29 9.87 -4.84 4.19
N ARG A 30 10.21 -4.06 3.16
CA ARG A 30 10.68 -2.70 3.33
C ARG A 30 9.53 -1.75 3.04
N MET A 31 9.09 -1.00 4.05
CA MET A 31 7.99 -0.07 3.93
C MET A 31 8.41 1.36 4.28
N ALA A 32 7.74 2.32 3.65
CA ALA A 32 7.93 3.75 3.85
C ALA A 32 6.74 4.35 4.59
N THR A 33 7.02 5.19 5.57
CA THR A 33 6.07 6.11 6.17
C THR A 33 6.47 7.53 5.81
N THR A 34 5.53 8.35 5.31
CA THR A 34 5.82 9.71 4.88
C THR A 34 5.06 10.69 5.74
N GLU A 35 5.77 11.65 6.29
CA GLU A 35 5.25 12.77 7.06
C GLU A 35 5.39 14.06 6.28
N ARG A 36 4.38 14.93 6.34
CA ARG A 36 4.40 16.28 5.75
C ARG A 36 4.53 17.30 6.87
N ILE A 37 5.63 18.00 6.87
CA ILE A 37 5.94 19.04 7.87
C ILE A 37 5.77 20.41 7.20
N PHE A 38 4.81 21.20 7.70
CA PHE A 38 4.59 22.55 7.24
C PHE A 38 5.39 23.55 8.08
N ASN A 39 6.30 24.26 7.43
CA ASN A 39 7.06 25.33 8.06
C ASN A 39 6.31 26.67 7.92
N ARG A 40 5.82 27.20 9.05
CA ARG A 40 5.04 28.44 9.08
C ARG A 40 5.88 29.69 8.79
N GLN A 41 7.20 29.64 8.95
CA GLN A 41 8.09 30.80 8.72
C GLN A 41 8.42 30.95 7.22
N THR A 42 8.65 29.82 6.52
CA THR A 42 8.97 29.82 5.09
C THR A 42 7.75 29.57 4.21
N ASN A 43 6.60 29.21 4.80
CA ASN A 43 5.36 28.83 4.11
C ASN A 43 5.56 27.65 3.14
N GLU A 44 6.51 26.76 3.46
CA GLU A 44 6.87 25.59 2.65
C GLU A 44 6.45 24.30 3.35
N THR A 45 6.06 23.31 2.54
CA THR A 45 5.81 21.95 3.03
C THR A 45 6.95 21.05 2.61
N THR A 46 7.60 20.43 3.58
CA THR A 46 8.67 19.42 3.37
C THR A 46 8.11 18.04 3.64
N GLU A 47 8.40 17.09 2.75
CA GLU A 47 8.07 15.66 2.97
C GLU A 47 9.29 14.95 3.56
N HIS A 48 9.08 14.24 4.66
CA HIS A 48 10.08 13.40 5.29
C HIS A 48 9.61 11.95 5.24
N THR A 49 10.45 11.08 4.67
CA THR A 49 10.14 9.64 4.52
C THR A 49 11.08 8.79 5.36
N GLU A 50 10.51 8.00 6.25
CA GLU A 50 11.23 7.01 7.03
C GLU A 50 11.04 5.61 6.45
N TRP A 51 12.13 4.85 6.43
CA TRP A 51 12.18 3.49 5.92
C TRP A 51 12.27 2.48 7.04
N HIS A 52 11.29 1.59 7.08
CA HIS A 52 11.21 0.53 8.09
C HIS A 52 11.44 -0.83 7.46
N THR A 53 12.19 -1.68 8.16
CA THR A 53 12.30 -3.10 7.82
C THR A 53 11.37 -3.87 8.75
N VAL A 54 10.42 -4.58 8.14
CA VAL A 54 9.43 -5.40 8.86
C VAL A 54 9.67 -6.86 8.55
N THR A 55 9.78 -7.68 9.59
CA THR A 55 9.93 -9.14 9.48
C THR A 55 8.63 -9.81 9.92
N LEU A 56 8.06 -10.62 9.03
CA LEU A 56 6.81 -11.33 9.23
C LEU A 56 7.05 -12.84 9.18
N TRP A 57 6.36 -13.60 10.02
CA TRP A 57 6.58 -15.02 10.21
C TRP A 57 5.34 -15.84 9.89
N ARG A 58 5.54 -17.10 9.44
CA ARG A 58 4.48 -18.09 9.26
C ARG A 58 3.31 -17.60 8.41
N GLY A 59 2.09 -17.61 8.94
CA GLY A 59 0.87 -17.21 8.22
C GLY A 59 0.91 -15.76 7.70
N LEU A 60 1.52 -14.81 8.43
CA LEU A 60 1.71 -13.45 7.94
C LEU A 60 2.65 -13.41 6.74
N ALA A 61 3.72 -14.22 6.74
CA ALA A 61 4.63 -14.32 5.60
C ALA A 61 3.95 -14.94 4.36
N GLU A 62 3.01 -15.85 4.54
CA GLU A 62 2.22 -16.41 3.44
C GLU A 62 1.27 -15.38 2.82
N VAL A 63 0.67 -14.52 3.65
CA VAL A 63 -0.17 -13.42 3.17
C VAL A 63 0.67 -12.43 2.37
N VAL A 64 1.87 -12.10 2.86
CA VAL A 64 2.81 -11.23 2.14
C VAL A 64 3.19 -11.81 0.79
N ASP A 65 3.56 -13.08 0.74
CA ASP A 65 3.96 -13.80 -0.48
C ASP A 65 2.88 -13.72 -1.57
N LYS A 66 1.62 -13.91 -1.17
CA LYS A 66 0.47 -13.95 -2.09
C LYS A 66 0.00 -12.57 -2.54
N TYR A 67 -0.05 -11.61 -1.64
CA TYR A 67 -0.83 -10.38 -1.84
C TYR A 67 -0.05 -9.07 -1.77
N VAL A 68 1.16 -9.06 -1.20
CA VAL A 68 1.94 -7.83 -1.03
C VAL A 68 2.94 -7.68 -2.18
N ARG A 69 2.93 -6.50 -2.79
CA ARG A 69 3.88 -6.10 -3.85
C ARG A 69 4.34 -4.67 -3.57
N LYS A 70 5.35 -4.21 -4.31
CA LYS A 70 5.76 -2.81 -4.28
C LYS A 70 4.56 -1.88 -4.47
N GLY A 71 4.44 -0.86 -3.61
CA GLY A 71 3.34 0.11 -3.63
C GLY A 71 2.11 -0.29 -2.82
N THR A 72 2.02 -1.53 -2.33
CA THR A 72 0.87 -1.97 -1.52
C THR A 72 0.81 -1.19 -0.21
N PRO A 73 -0.31 -0.52 0.11
CA PRO A 73 -0.51 0.10 1.42
C PRO A 73 -0.83 -0.97 2.47
N ILE A 74 -0.08 -0.97 3.56
CA ILE A 74 -0.23 -1.93 4.66
C ILE A 74 -0.26 -1.24 6.01
N TYR A 75 -1.00 -1.82 6.95
CA TYR A 75 -0.92 -1.60 8.38
C TYR A 75 -0.11 -2.73 9.00
N VAL A 76 0.81 -2.39 9.87
CA VAL A 76 1.61 -3.35 10.62
C VAL A 76 1.60 -2.98 12.10
N GLU A 77 1.40 -3.96 12.95
CA GLU A 77 1.53 -3.89 14.38
C GLU A 77 2.56 -4.92 14.84
N GLY A 78 3.49 -4.52 15.69
CA GLY A 78 4.56 -5.40 16.13
C GLY A 78 5.42 -4.76 17.20
N ARG A 79 6.65 -5.25 17.33
CA ARG A 79 7.65 -4.77 18.30
C ARG A 79 8.98 -4.50 17.63
N LEU A 80 9.67 -3.49 18.16
CA LEU A 80 11.02 -3.15 17.77
C LEU A 80 11.99 -4.21 18.26
N ARG A 81 12.88 -4.66 17.38
CA ARG A 81 13.96 -5.58 17.72
C ARG A 81 15.26 -5.09 17.11
N SER A 82 16.26 -4.95 17.95
CA SER A 82 17.63 -4.68 17.52
C SER A 82 18.34 -6.00 17.26
N ARG A 83 19.19 -6.03 16.24
CA ARG A 83 20.05 -7.14 15.89
C ARG A 83 21.43 -6.60 15.58
N ASP A 84 22.42 -7.22 16.14
CA ASP A 84 23.83 -6.99 15.85
C ASP A 84 24.45 -8.24 15.22
N TRP A 85 25.37 -8.05 14.32
CA TRP A 85 26.19 -9.12 13.73
C TRP A 85 27.55 -8.56 13.36
N GLU A 86 28.53 -9.43 13.33
CA GLU A 86 29.87 -9.11 12.90
C GLU A 86 30.10 -9.68 11.49
N ARG A 87 30.63 -8.87 10.60
CA ARG A 87 31.03 -9.27 9.27
C ARG A 87 32.36 -8.57 8.95
N ASP A 88 33.35 -9.37 8.51
CA ASP A 88 34.67 -8.89 8.14
C ASP A 88 35.38 -8.08 9.26
N GLY A 89 35.16 -8.48 10.54
CA GLY A 89 35.69 -7.78 11.72
C GLY A 89 34.96 -6.47 12.07
N VAL A 90 33.91 -6.12 11.36
CA VAL A 90 33.08 -4.91 11.59
C VAL A 90 31.75 -5.29 12.23
N LYS A 91 31.41 -4.63 13.33
CA LYS A 91 30.11 -4.78 13.97
C LYS A 91 29.04 -3.96 13.23
N HIS A 92 27.98 -4.64 12.82
CA HIS A 92 26.80 -4.03 12.19
C HIS A 92 25.62 -4.10 13.13
N TYR A 93 24.82 -3.03 13.13
CA TYR A 93 23.56 -2.94 13.86
C TYR A 93 22.42 -2.74 12.91
N ALA A 94 21.31 -3.41 13.13
CA ALA A 94 20.06 -3.14 12.45
C ALA A 94 18.89 -3.17 13.43
N VAL A 95 17.93 -2.30 13.17
CA VAL A 95 16.66 -2.28 13.89
C VAL A 95 15.58 -2.73 12.93
N GLU A 96 14.79 -3.69 13.34
CA GLU A 96 13.67 -4.22 12.57
C GLU A 96 12.40 -4.28 13.43
N VAL A 97 11.24 -4.23 12.77
CA VAL A 97 9.96 -4.45 13.41
C VAL A 97 9.56 -5.91 13.19
N VAL A 98 9.40 -6.67 14.25
CA VAL A 98 8.83 -8.02 14.17
C VAL A 98 7.32 -7.89 14.27
N ALA A 99 6.62 -8.21 13.19
CA ALA A 99 5.17 -8.06 13.09
C ALA A 99 4.45 -9.14 13.91
N ASP A 100 3.50 -8.68 14.70
CA ASP A 100 2.53 -9.53 15.42
C ASP A 100 1.18 -9.58 14.65
N ASP A 101 0.80 -8.49 13.92
CA ASP A 101 -0.37 -8.40 13.04
C ASP A 101 -0.06 -7.54 11.80
N MET A 102 -0.75 -7.83 10.70
CA MET A 102 -0.67 -7.07 9.46
C MET A 102 -2.03 -7.06 8.75
N LYS A 103 -2.41 -5.90 8.20
CA LYS A 103 -3.63 -5.73 7.39
C LYS A 103 -3.30 -5.03 6.07
N LEU A 104 -3.90 -5.53 4.99
CA LEU A 104 -3.86 -4.89 3.69
C LEU A 104 -4.87 -3.74 3.68
N LEU A 105 -4.44 -2.53 3.37
CA LEU A 105 -5.28 -1.33 3.33
C LEU A 105 -5.76 -0.98 1.91
N GLY A 106 -5.22 -1.66 0.89
CA GLY A 106 -5.61 -1.47 -0.51
C GLY A 106 -7.01 -2.00 -0.81
N ARG A 107 -7.68 -1.42 -1.81
CA ARG A 107 -8.92 -1.99 -2.36
C ARG A 107 -8.61 -3.42 -2.85
N ARG A 108 -9.46 -4.36 -2.44
CA ARG A 108 -9.45 -5.71 -3.00
C ARG A 108 -9.62 -5.57 -4.52
N PRO A 109 -8.79 -6.24 -5.35
CA PRO A 109 -9.04 -6.26 -6.79
C PRO A 109 -10.47 -6.74 -7.02
N GLU A 110 -11.24 -5.96 -7.76
CA GLU A 110 -12.58 -6.35 -8.21
C GLU A 110 -12.43 -7.61 -9.09
N GLY A 111 -12.83 -8.76 -8.57
CA GLY A 111 -12.70 -10.05 -9.26
C GLY A 111 -12.31 -11.24 -8.37
N ALA A 112 -11.96 -11.05 -7.10
CA ALA A 112 -11.79 -12.19 -6.21
C ALA A 112 -13.17 -12.74 -5.80
N PRO A 113 -13.45 -14.05 -5.96
CA PRO A 113 -14.73 -14.64 -5.58
C PRO A 113 -14.97 -14.39 -4.09
N GLN A 114 -16.10 -13.77 -3.80
CA GLN A 114 -16.57 -13.50 -2.45
C GLN A 114 -16.87 -14.86 -1.79
N GLY A 115 -15.92 -15.36 -1.01
CA GLY A 115 -16.17 -16.49 -0.13
C GLY A 115 -17.25 -16.09 0.87
N GLY A 116 -18.48 -16.57 0.61
CA GLY A 116 -19.63 -16.33 1.46
C GLY A 116 -19.39 -16.92 2.84
N TYR A 117 -19.34 -16.05 3.83
CA TYR A 117 -19.67 -16.47 5.18
C TYR A 117 -21.16 -16.80 5.17
N ALA A 118 -21.49 -18.09 5.28
CA ALA A 118 -22.85 -18.55 5.49
C ALA A 118 -23.36 -17.97 6.80
N GLN A 119 -24.09 -16.87 6.70
CA GLN A 119 -24.88 -16.34 7.80
C GLN A 119 -26.05 -17.30 7.99
N GLY A 120 -26.02 -18.07 9.09
CA GLY A 120 -27.07 -18.97 9.48
C GLY A 120 -28.40 -18.21 9.55
N GLY A 121 -29.27 -18.47 8.56
CA GLY A 121 -30.61 -17.95 8.51
C GLY A 121 -31.45 -18.60 9.58
N TYR A 122 -31.96 -17.82 10.51
CA TYR A 122 -33.12 -18.21 11.30
C TYR A 122 -34.31 -18.25 10.36
N GLN A 123 -34.82 -19.47 10.09
CA GLN A 123 -36.10 -19.68 9.44
C GLN A 123 -37.21 -19.18 10.36
N GLN A 124 -37.78 -18.02 10.04
CA GLN A 124 -39.04 -17.57 10.59
C GLN A 124 -40.13 -17.91 9.60
N SER A 125 -40.91 -18.91 9.95
CA SER A 125 -42.10 -19.37 9.24
C SER A 125 -43.15 -18.24 9.12
N ALA A 126 -43.52 -17.91 7.89
CA ALA A 126 -44.65 -17.01 7.59
C ALA A 126 -45.97 -17.82 7.50
N PRO A 127 -47.06 -17.34 8.05
CA PRO A 127 -48.40 -17.85 7.73
C PRO A 127 -48.94 -17.22 6.46
N SER A 128 -49.61 -18.08 5.69
CA SER A 128 -50.25 -17.84 4.42
C SER A 128 -51.50 -16.98 4.51
N GLN A 129 -51.82 -16.37 3.34
CA GLN A 129 -53.12 -15.94 2.81
C GLN A 129 -53.71 -14.63 3.32
N PHE A 130 -53.73 -13.68 2.39
CA PHE A 130 -54.99 -13.00 2.02
C PHE A 130 -54.87 -12.47 0.58
N SER A 131 -55.76 -12.98 -0.27
CA SER A 131 -56.02 -12.47 -1.62
C SER A 131 -56.85 -11.21 -1.54
N GLN A 132 -56.50 -10.13 -2.23
CA GLN A 132 -57.44 -9.11 -2.68
C GLN A 132 -56.99 -8.46 -4.00
N PRO A 133 -57.93 -8.09 -4.88
CA PRO A 133 -57.69 -7.78 -6.29
C PRO A 133 -57.48 -6.29 -6.56
N GLY A 134 -56.64 -6.05 -7.55
CA GLY A 134 -56.77 -5.00 -8.55
C GLY A 134 -56.84 -3.52 -8.14
N TYR A 135 -55.73 -2.80 -8.37
CA TYR A 135 -55.82 -1.45 -8.93
C TYR A 135 -54.61 -1.25 -9.82
N GLN A 136 -54.85 -1.10 -11.13
CA GLN A 136 -53.90 -0.59 -12.10
C GLN A 136 -53.62 0.86 -11.77
N GLN A 137 -52.37 1.20 -11.48
CA GLN A 137 -51.93 2.57 -11.46
C GLN A 137 -50.65 2.71 -12.27
N ALA A 138 -50.77 3.55 -13.30
CA ALA A 138 -49.73 3.84 -14.28
C ALA A 138 -48.46 4.38 -13.64
N ALA A 139 -47.30 3.84 -14.02
CA ALA A 139 -46.00 4.38 -13.66
C ALA A 139 -45.68 5.62 -14.51
N PRO A 140 -45.25 6.74 -13.91
CA PRO A 140 -44.69 7.84 -14.68
C PRO A 140 -43.27 7.49 -15.17
N SER A 141 -43.09 7.60 -16.49
CA SER A 141 -41.82 7.49 -17.14
C SER A 141 -40.96 8.70 -16.80
N TYR A 142 -39.87 8.48 -16.03
CA TYR A 142 -38.80 9.48 -15.88
C TYR A 142 -37.90 9.41 -17.08
N GLN A 143 -37.87 10.47 -17.89
CA GLN A 143 -36.90 10.71 -18.95
C GLN A 143 -35.54 10.95 -18.30
N GLN A 144 -34.59 10.11 -18.69
CA GLN A 144 -33.18 10.21 -18.30
C GLN A 144 -32.56 11.40 -19.05
N PRO A 145 -31.92 12.38 -18.38
CA PRO A 145 -31.18 13.42 -19.07
C PRO A 145 -29.91 12.83 -19.70
N SER A 146 -29.70 13.15 -20.97
CA SER A 146 -28.54 12.79 -21.78
C SER A 146 -27.25 13.36 -21.16
N ALA A 147 -26.24 12.49 -21.00
CA ALA A 147 -24.91 12.86 -20.55
C ALA A 147 -24.20 13.76 -21.58
N PRO A 148 -23.43 14.78 -21.17
CA PRO A 148 -22.64 15.58 -22.09
C PRO A 148 -21.48 14.78 -22.67
N THR A 149 -21.39 14.77 -23.99
CA THR A 149 -20.30 14.20 -24.78
C THR A 149 -19.06 15.06 -24.59
N TYR A 150 -18.04 14.57 -23.89
CA TYR A 150 -16.74 15.21 -23.87
C TYR A 150 -16.02 14.88 -25.18
N GLN A 151 -15.77 15.90 -25.98
CA GLN A 151 -14.89 15.83 -27.15
C GLN A 151 -13.48 15.53 -26.68
N GLN A 152 -12.92 14.45 -27.19
CA GLN A 152 -11.55 14.02 -26.98
C GLN A 152 -10.62 15.04 -27.65
N ALA A 153 -9.82 15.76 -26.85
CA ALA A 153 -8.78 16.64 -27.35
C ALA A 153 -7.69 15.84 -28.03
N ALA A 154 -7.26 16.29 -29.20
CA ALA A 154 -6.21 15.69 -30.01
C ALA A 154 -4.85 15.65 -29.24
N PRO A 155 -3.99 14.66 -29.49
CA PRO A 155 -2.67 14.56 -28.85
C PRO A 155 -1.77 15.70 -29.29
N VAL A 156 -1.27 16.46 -28.33
CA VAL A 156 -0.27 17.51 -28.52
C VAL A 156 1.07 16.85 -28.81
N GLN A 157 1.65 17.12 -29.99
CA GLN A 157 3.00 16.69 -30.33
C GLN A 157 4.02 17.40 -29.43
N PRO A 158 5.06 16.71 -28.91
CA PRO A 158 6.12 17.36 -28.16
C PRO A 158 6.99 18.21 -29.09
N THR A 159 7.13 19.49 -28.78
CA THR A 159 8.10 20.40 -29.38
C THR A 159 9.52 19.96 -29.05
N PRO A 160 10.48 20.00 -29.99
CA PRO A 160 11.87 19.66 -29.71
C PRO A 160 12.51 20.67 -28.77
N GLN A 161 13.08 20.17 -27.70
CA GLN A 161 13.83 20.91 -26.69
C GLN A 161 15.19 21.36 -27.32
N PRO A 162 15.61 22.64 -27.18
CA PRO A 162 16.93 23.05 -27.64
C PRO A 162 18.04 22.39 -26.83
N ALA A 163 19.07 21.91 -27.53
CA ALA A 163 20.26 21.27 -26.97
C ALA A 163 20.99 22.19 -25.98
N ALA A 164 21.32 21.66 -24.81
CA ALA A 164 22.19 22.32 -23.84
C ALA A 164 23.61 22.43 -24.39
N PRO A 165 24.34 23.54 -24.10
CA PRO A 165 25.72 23.71 -24.53
C PRO A 165 26.64 22.73 -23.81
N VAL A 166 27.45 22.00 -24.57
CA VAL A 166 28.58 21.20 -24.11
C VAL A 166 29.62 22.09 -23.47
N MET A 167 29.82 21.98 -22.15
CA MET A 167 30.98 22.57 -21.50
C MET A 167 32.19 21.68 -21.74
N SER A 168 33.21 22.28 -22.34
CA SER A 168 34.54 21.72 -22.56
C SER A 168 35.20 21.40 -21.21
N ALA A 169 35.66 20.17 -21.06
CA ALA A 169 36.61 19.80 -20.04
C ALA A 169 37.98 20.37 -20.45
N ASP A 170 38.55 21.22 -19.59
CA ASP A 170 39.99 21.38 -19.37
C ASP A 170 40.17 22.44 -18.27
N ASP A 171 40.47 21.97 -17.07
CA ASP A 171 41.50 22.59 -16.24
C ASP A 171 41.85 21.66 -15.05
N PRO A 172 43.05 21.08 -15.03
CA PRO A 172 43.60 20.42 -13.86
C PRO A 172 44.51 21.39 -13.12
N ASP A 173 44.06 22.04 -12.09
CA ASP A 173 44.89 22.55 -10.99
C ASP A 173 44.08 23.56 -10.15
N ASP A 174 43.56 23.15 -9.02
CA ASP A 174 43.57 23.94 -7.79
C ASP A 174 43.01 23.10 -6.62
N LEU A 175 43.89 22.53 -5.84
CA LEU A 175 43.62 22.08 -4.50
C LEU A 175 44.09 23.12 -3.50
N PRO A 176 43.24 23.70 -2.66
CA PRO A 176 43.66 24.20 -1.37
C PRO A 176 43.20 23.28 -0.25
N PHE A 177 44.21 22.82 0.48
CA PHE A 177 44.33 22.35 1.85
C PHE A 177 43.08 22.02 2.67
#